data_f4804b76cf05fd54974e87cbd5bc8b22
#
_entry.id   f4804b76cf05fd54974e87cbd5bc8b22
#
_cell.length_a   1.000
_cell.length_b   1.000
_cell.length_c   1.000
_cell.angle_alpha   90.00
_cell.angle_beta   90.00
_cell.angle_gamma   90.00
#
_symmetry.space_group_name_H-M   'P 1'
#
loop_
_entity.id
_entity.type
_entity.pdbx_description
1 polymer ?
#
loop_
_entity_poly.entity_id
_entity_poly.type
_entity_poly.pdbx_seq_one_letter_code
_entity_poly.pdbx_strand_id
1 'polypeptide(L)'
;MKSLMTSIALLSLAATAVAQDQQLGARTKAMGGSYTAFEDDPVSVWLNPAGISTQPDQLSIAYQTYTAYPKGRVRGPGDTVDFTVEPSTVMGDPALLPSYIGFVFQVGDAAAPLAIGVCYAQPYLLNYAMDQVKDPNQPVFVPEAEVQQVFGRFRISAAKDFRISDVGTEGFFTHVSAGLGLDVGYTRWHFSGLGEDTTTSNVGVGFGIGGLLGVYDNYNSFKVNLGVAYTSKVSYDFQIDPDILPAFDMPQQLNVGFTFYLLQGTPLRITLDFQWIDWSSTAQEPLFSNFDGFEDAMNYSIGFEYRLTVSERVSLYPRLGFRLFDAPWSDKDDLPMTGPFRLVLDTKDEVFTLFTYGVGISWTTEAGKVRSVDFAGDAGGDAINFAIGLTMEF
;
A
#
# COMPACT_ATOMS: atom_id res chain seq x y z
N MET A 1 -13.97 34.42 11.71
CA MET A 1 -14.22 33.57 10.54
C MET A 1 -12.92 32.97 9.98
N LYS A 2 -11.93 33.78 9.52
CA LYS A 2 -10.63 33.22 9.04
C LYS A 2 -9.94 32.30 10.06
N SER A 3 -9.88 32.66 11.34
CA SER A 3 -9.30 31.84 12.39
C SER A 3 -10.06 30.52 12.64
N LEU A 4 -11.37 30.49 12.48
CA LEU A 4 -12.18 29.29 12.57
C LEU A 4 -12.00 28.39 11.34
N MET A 5 -11.92 28.97 10.15
CA MET A 5 -11.60 28.25 8.90
C MET A 5 -10.20 27.64 8.94
N THR A 6 -9.20 28.39 9.45
CA THR A 6 -7.86 27.86 9.67
C THR A 6 -7.87 26.70 10.68
N SER A 7 -8.64 26.81 11.76
CA SER A 7 -8.75 25.74 12.77
C SER A 7 -9.41 24.46 12.23
N ILE A 8 -10.36 24.58 11.31
CA ILE A 8 -11.05 23.41 10.72
C ILE A 8 -10.25 22.82 9.57
N ALA A 9 -9.59 23.63 8.75
CA ALA A 9 -8.59 23.15 7.80
C ALA A 9 -7.47 22.38 8.53
N LEU A 10 -7.14 22.78 9.75
CA LEU A 10 -6.17 22.14 10.63
C LEU A 10 -6.69 20.88 11.31
N LEU A 11 -7.97 20.80 11.62
CA LEU A 11 -8.65 19.58 12.04
C LEU A 11 -8.58 18.52 10.94
N SER A 12 -8.88 18.93 9.70
CA SER A 12 -8.75 18.05 8.55
C SER A 12 -7.29 17.62 8.31
N LEU A 13 -6.31 18.44 8.69
CA LEU A 13 -4.90 18.19 8.55
C LEU A 13 -4.33 17.21 9.56
N ALA A 14 -4.69 17.31 10.80
CA ALA A 14 -4.32 16.33 11.80
C ALA A 14 -4.94 14.96 11.50
N ALA A 15 -6.15 14.95 10.90
CA ALA A 15 -6.77 13.75 10.37
C ALA A 15 -6.15 13.27 9.05
N THR A 16 -5.57 14.13 8.20
CA THR A 16 -4.91 13.74 6.93
C THR A 16 -3.56 13.07 7.11
N ALA A 17 -3.01 13.13 8.31
CA ALA A 17 -1.74 12.48 8.65
C ALA A 17 -1.76 10.93 8.57
N VAL A 18 -2.85 10.32 8.12
CA VAL A 18 -3.09 8.88 8.24
C VAL A 18 -3.13 8.20 6.88
N ALA A 19 -2.09 8.40 6.07
CA ALA A 19 -1.93 7.58 4.87
C ALA A 19 -1.56 6.16 5.27
N GLN A 20 -2.51 5.25 5.17
CA GLN A 20 -2.22 3.84 5.36
C GLN A 20 -1.56 3.28 4.10
N ASP A 21 -0.42 2.59 4.28
CA ASP A 21 0.17 1.78 3.23
C ASP A 21 -0.80 0.67 2.81
N GLN A 22 -1.16 0.67 1.54
CA GLN A 22 -2.13 -0.26 0.98
C GLN A 22 -1.45 -1.50 0.44
N GLN A 23 -1.92 -2.65 0.90
CA GLN A 23 -1.52 -3.94 0.36
C GLN A 23 -2.16 -4.15 -1.01
N LEU A 24 -1.51 -3.66 -2.07
CA LEU A 24 -2.05 -3.69 -3.42
C LEU A 24 -2.17 -5.11 -3.97
N GLY A 25 -3.33 -5.39 -4.56
CA GLY A 25 -3.65 -6.70 -5.10
C GLY A 25 -4.30 -7.65 -4.08
N ALA A 26 -5.34 -8.39 -4.52
CA ALA A 26 -6.08 -9.28 -3.63
C ALA A 26 -5.20 -10.42 -3.07
N ARG A 27 -4.32 -10.99 -3.89
CA ARG A 27 -3.40 -12.04 -3.45
C ARG A 27 -2.41 -11.53 -2.40
N THR A 28 -1.81 -10.38 -2.64
CA THR A 28 -0.89 -9.71 -1.71
C THR A 28 -1.57 -9.41 -0.38
N LYS A 29 -2.78 -8.83 -0.45
CA LYS A 29 -3.60 -8.51 0.72
C LYS A 29 -3.91 -9.75 1.56
N ALA A 30 -4.29 -10.86 0.94
CA ALA A 30 -4.57 -12.12 1.63
C ALA A 30 -3.37 -12.71 2.37
N MET A 31 -2.16 -12.29 2.02
CA MET A 31 -0.89 -12.74 2.59
C MET A 31 -0.23 -11.69 3.51
N GLY A 32 -1.02 -10.79 4.08
CA GLY A 32 -0.53 -9.75 4.99
C GLY A 32 0.32 -8.67 4.34
N GLY A 33 0.37 -8.59 3.00
CA GLY A 33 1.26 -7.67 2.28
C GLY A 33 2.66 -8.22 2.06
N SER A 34 2.95 -9.45 2.47
CA SER A 34 4.27 -10.09 2.34
C SER A 34 4.47 -10.63 0.93
N TYR A 35 5.23 -9.89 0.09
CA TYR A 35 5.33 -10.18 -1.34
C TYR A 35 6.65 -9.79 -2.01
N THR A 36 7.63 -9.28 -1.27
CA THR A 36 8.87 -8.72 -1.82
C THR A 36 9.74 -9.75 -2.55
N ALA A 37 9.70 -11.02 -2.12
CA ALA A 37 10.46 -12.12 -2.73
C ALA A 37 9.63 -13.01 -3.68
N PHE A 38 8.48 -12.52 -4.16
CA PHE A 38 7.64 -13.21 -5.15
C PHE A 38 8.11 -12.99 -6.60
N GLU A 39 7.84 -13.96 -7.45
CA GLU A 39 8.25 -13.98 -8.85
C GLU A 39 7.14 -14.44 -9.83
N ASP A 40 5.88 -14.49 -9.38
CA ASP A 40 4.78 -15.10 -10.16
C ASP A 40 3.48 -14.27 -10.21
N ASP A 41 3.55 -12.95 -9.96
CA ASP A 41 2.39 -12.06 -10.01
C ASP A 41 2.78 -10.68 -10.55
N PRO A 42 2.03 -10.09 -11.49
CA PRO A 42 2.30 -8.75 -12.03
C PRO A 42 2.37 -7.63 -10.99
N VAL A 43 1.81 -7.82 -9.79
CA VAL A 43 1.93 -6.84 -8.71
C VAL A 43 3.40 -6.55 -8.34
N SER A 44 4.32 -7.46 -8.70
CA SER A 44 5.77 -7.27 -8.58
C SER A 44 6.30 -6.08 -9.38
N VAL A 45 5.61 -5.63 -10.45
CA VAL A 45 5.97 -4.38 -11.15
C VAL A 45 6.05 -3.23 -10.15
N TRP A 46 5.14 -3.21 -9.18
CA TRP A 46 5.09 -2.22 -8.11
C TRP A 46 6.00 -2.58 -6.93
N LEU A 47 5.84 -3.79 -6.36
CA LEU A 47 6.45 -4.15 -5.07
C LEU A 47 7.93 -4.45 -5.16
N ASN A 48 8.36 -5.20 -6.19
CA ASN A 48 9.75 -5.52 -6.46
C ASN A 48 9.93 -5.74 -7.96
N PRO A 49 10.43 -4.76 -8.72
CA PRO A 49 10.54 -4.88 -10.17
C PRO A 49 11.40 -6.07 -10.62
N ALA A 50 12.31 -6.60 -9.80
CA ALA A 50 13.06 -7.81 -10.15
C ALA A 50 12.17 -9.06 -10.28
N GLY A 51 11.04 -9.10 -9.54
CA GLY A 51 10.12 -10.23 -9.54
C GLY A 51 9.38 -10.47 -10.85
N ILE A 52 9.42 -9.53 -11.82
CA ILE A 52 8.81 -9.75 -13.14
C ILE A 52 9.71 -10.49 -14.12
N SER A 53 10.98 -10.68 -13.80
CA SER A 53 12.00 -11.16 -14.74
C SER A 53 11.72 -12.53 -15.36
N THR A 54 11.00 -13.39 -14.64
CA THR A 54 10.67 -14.77 -15.04
C THR A 54 9.18 -15.00 -15.33
N GLN A 55 8.36 -13.94 -15.22
CA GLN A 55 6.92 -14.05 -15.43
C GLN A 55 6.55 -14.17 -16.91
N PRO A 56 5.48 -14.91 -17.26
CA PRO A 56 4.93 -14.89 -18.61
C PRO A 56 4.29 -13.54 -18.94
N ASP A 57 3.89 -13.36 -20.20
CA ASP A 57 3.06 -12.22 -20.60
C ASP A 57 1.71 -12.29 -19.89
N GLN A 58 1.39 -11.28 -19.07
CA GLN A 58 0.18 -11.30 -18.24
C GLN A 58 -0.30 -9.92 -17.83
N LEU A 59 -1.57 -9.86 -17.48
CA LEU A 59 -2.30 -8.71 -16.95
C LEU A 59 -2.82 -9.05 -15.56
N SER A 60 -2.71 -8.12 -14.61
CA SER A 60 -3.43 -8.18 -13.33
C SER A 60 -4.21 -6.90 -13.09
N ILE A 61 -5.44 -7.05 -12.57
CA ILE A 61 -6.32 -5.94 -12.17
C ILE A 61 -6.85 -6.24 -10.78
N ALA A 62 -6.81 -5.26 -9.88
CA ALA A 62 -7.37 -5.41 -8.54
C ALA A 62 -8.17 -4.19 -8.11
N TYR A 63 -9.27 -4.44 -7.41
CA TYR A 63 -10.07 -3.46 -6.70
C TYR A 63 -10.05 -3.77 -5.21
N GLN A 64 -9.98 -2.74 -4.38
CA GLN A 64 -10.01 -2.91 -2.94
C GLN A 64 -10.68 -1.74 -2.25
N THR A 65 -11.23 -2.02 -1.06
CA THR A 65 -11.70 -0.98 -0.15
C THR A 65 -10.54 -0.47 0.69
N TYR A 66 -10.65 0.76 1.13
CA TYR A 66 -9.70 1.44 2.00
C TYR A 66 -10.44 1.96 3.22
N THR A 67 -9.88 1.69 4.38
CA THR A 67 -10.33 2.31 5.62
C THR A 67 -9.14 3.04 6.22
N ALA A 68 -9.33 4.30 6.53
CA ALA A 68 -8.31 5.07 7.22
C ALA A 68 -8.33 4.72 8.73
N TYR A 69 -7.17 4.71 9.34
CA TYR A 69 -6.94 4.71 10.77
C TYR A 69 -6.19 6.00 11.12
N PRO A 70 -6.31 6.59 12.26
CA PRO A 70 -6.90 6.20 13.52
C PRO A 70 -8.25 6.85 13.81
N LYS A 71 -8.83 6.49 14.96
CA LYS A 71 -9.82 7.29 15.66
C LYS A 71 -9.13 8.34 16.50
N GLY A 72 -9.74 9.50 16.62
CA GLY A 72 -9.20 10.57 17.44
C GLY A 72 -10.28 11.53 17.90
N ARG A 73 -9.90 12.39 18.85
CA ARG A 73 -10.75 13.46 19.38
C ARG A 73 -10.01 14.79 19.31
N VAL A 74 -10.71 15.82 18.90
CA VAL A 74 -10.17 17.18 18.97
C VAL A 74 -10.61 17.82 20.26
N ARG A 75 -9.64 18.24 21.07
CA ARG A 75 -9.87 18.99 22.31
C ARG A 75 -9.60 20.47 22.11
N GLY A 76 -10.52 21.29 22.59
CA GLY A 76 -10.36 22.73 22.69
C GLY A 76 -9.74 23.18 24.01
N PRO A 77 -9.60 24.49 24.22
CA PRO A 77 -9.07 25.04 25.45
C PRO A 77 -9.93 24.65 26.66
N GLY A 78 -9.28 24.05 27.66
CA GLY A 78 -9.95 23.62 28.89
C GLY A 78 -10.77 22.36 28.80
N ASP A 79 -10.49 21.48 27.83
CA ASP A 79 -11.21 20.22 27.55
C ASP A 79 -12.71 20.39 27.28
N THR A 80 -13.10 21.57 26.80
CA THR A 80 -14.53 21.95 26.68
C THR A 80 -15.19 21.55 25.38
N VAL A 81 -14.45 21.09 24.37
CA VAL A 81 -14.97 20.71 23.05
C VAL A 81 -14.31 19.40 22.60
N ASP A 82 -15.09 18.34 22.57
CA ASP A 82 -14.69 17.04 22.02
C ASP A 82 -15.35 16.82 20.67
N PHE A 83 -14.54 16.70 19.60
CA PHE A 83 -14.99 16.25 18.29
C PHE A 83 -14.42 14.87 18.02
N THR A 84 -15.25 13.93 17.63
CA THR A 84 -14.77 12.61 17.21
C THR A 84 -14.41 12.65 15.73
N VAL A 85 -13.21 12.18 15.39
CA VAL A 85 -12.79 11.91 14.02
C VAL A 85 -12.90 10.41 13.80
N GLU A 86 -13.77 10.01 12.88
CA GLU A 86 -13.96 8.60 12.55
C GLU A 86 -13.41 8.29 11.16
N PRO A 87 -12.77 7.12 10.99
CA PRO A 87 -12.32 6.68 9.68
C PRO A 87 -13.51 6.33 8.78
N SER A 88 -13.42 6.68 7.52
CA SER A 88 -14.39 6.25 6.52
C SER A 88 -13.82 5.22 5.57
N THR A 89 -14.66 4.28 5.12
CA THR A 89 -14.27 3.25 4.17
C THR A 89 -14.68 3.68 2.76
N VAL A 90 -13.74 3.69 1.84
CA VAL A 90 -13.96 4.05 0.44
C VAL A 90 -13.45 2.99 -0.52
N MET A 91 -13.92 3.03 -1.74
CA MET A 91 -13.51 2.15 -2.83
C MET A 91 -12.70 2.93 -3.86
N GLY A 92 -11.45 3.27 -3.52
CA GLY A 92 -10.54 4.03 -4.41
C GLY A 92 -11.13 5.36 -4.90
N ASP A 93 -10.32 6.24 -5.45
CA ASP A 93 -10.79 7.43 -6.15
C ASP A 93 -10.04 7.61 -7.49
N PRO A 94 -10.76 7.87 -8.58
CA PRO A 94 -12.22 7.80 -8.67
C PRO A 94 -12.70 6.34 -8.52
N ALA A 95 -13.85 6.13 -7.96
CA ALA A 95 -14.43 4.81 -7.63
C ALA A 95 -14.48 3.80 -8.80
N LEU A 96 -14.17 4.22 -10.00
CA LEU A 96 -14.15 3.41 -11.22
C LEU A 96 -12.75 2.96 -11.63
N LEU A 97 -11.67 3.51 -11.05
CA LEU A 97 -10.32 3.05 -11.36
C LEU A 97 -9.95 1.89 -10.43
N PRO A 98 -9.29 0.84 -10.99
CA PRO A 98 -8.74 -0.20 -10.13
C PRO A 98 -7.65 0.37 -9.22
N SER A 99 -7.55 -0.17 -8.00
CA SER A 99 -6.48 0.17 -7.07
C SER A 99 -5.11 -0.26 -7.60
N TYR A 100 -5.11 -1.28 -8.44
CA TYR A 100 -3.95 -1.76 -9.16
C TYR A 100 -4.35 -2.27 -10.55
N ILE A 101 -3.56 -1.92 -11.56
CA ILE A 101 -3.55 -2.56 -12.88
C ILE A 101 -2.09 -2.70 -13.33
N GLY A 102 -1.67 -3.89 -13.74
CA GLY A 102 -0.29 -4.16 -14.16
C GLY A 102 -0.21 -5.13 -15.31
N PHE A 103 0.73 -4.86 -16.21
CA PHE A 103 1.08 -5.68 -17.36
C PHE A 103 2.54 -6.09 -17.28
N VAL A 104 2.83 -7.32 -17.66
CA VAL A 104 4.19 -7.83 -17.84
C VAL A 104 4.31 -8.41 -19.24
N PHE A 105 5.40 -8.11 -19.92
CA PHE A 105 5.74 -8.59 -21.26
C PHE A 105 7.17 -9.09 -21.31
N GLN A 106 7.41 -10.20 -21.98
CA GLN A 106 8.74 -10.71 -22.26
C GLN A 106 9.20 -10.24 -23.65
N VAL A 107 10.39 -9.63 -23.72
CA VAL A 107 10.94 -9.04 -24.94
C VAL A 107 12.30 -9.64 -25.24
N GLY A 108 12.58 -9.97 -26.49
CA GLY A 108 13.87 -10.47 -26.95
C GLY A 108 13.94 -11.98 -27.06
N ASP A 109 15.13 -12.55 -26.86
CA ASP A 109 15.37 -13.98 -27.00
C ASP A 109 14.70 -14.76 -25.85
N ALA A 110 13.95 -15.80 -26.18
CA ALA A 110 13.28 -16.66 -25.20
C ALA A 110 14.24 -17.34 -24.22
N ALA A 111 15.54 -17.50 -24.58
CA ALA A 111 16.55 -18.07 -23.68
C ALA A 111 17.03 -17.10 -22.60
N ALA A 112 16.91 -15.79 -22.82
CA ALA A 112 17.33 -14.76 -21.89
C ALA A 112 16.51 -13.47 -22.06
N PRO A 113 15.18 -13.54 -21.85
CA PRO A 113 14.29 -12.42 -22.13
C PRO A 113 14.57 -11.23 -21.18
N LEU A 114 14.23 -10.04 -21.65
CA LEU A 114 14.06 -8.85 -20.84
C LEU A 114 12.58 -8.71 -20.52
N ALA A 115 12.23 -8.70 -19.27
CA ALA A 115 10.85 -8.42 -18.85
C ALA A 115 10.62 -6.91 -18.80
N ILE A 116 9.51 -6.46 -19.38
CA ILE A 116 9.00 -5.09 -19.26
C ILE A 116 7.69 -5.14 -18.50
N GLY A 117 7.59 -4.33 -17.45
CA GLY A 117 6.37 -4.17 -16.66
C GLY A 117 5.84 -2.75 -16.75
N VAL A 118 4.52 -2.61 -16.80
CA VAL A 118 3.84 -1.31 -16.70
C VAL A 118 2.72 -1.45 -15.68
N CYS A 119 2.63 -0.54 -14.71
CA CYS A 119 1.51 -0.57 -13.79
C CYS A 119 1.00 0.83 -13.43
N TYR A 120 -0.24 0.86 -13.00
CA TYR A 120 -0.84 1.90 -12.18
C TYR A 120 -1.16 1.30 -10.81
N ALA A 121 -0.82 2.03 -9.76
CA ALA A 121 -1.03 1.64 -8.37
C ALA A 121 -1.54 2.83 -7.55
N GLN A 122 -2.44 2.58 -6.61
CA GLN A 122 -2.86 3.54 -5.57
C GLN A 122 -2.33 3.07 -4.20
N PRO A 123 -1.06 3.36 -3.87
CA PRO A 123 -0.46 2.85 -2.64
C PRO A 123 -1.01 3.48 -1.38
N TYR A 124 -1.51 4.72 -1.46
CA TYR A 124 -2.03 5.46 -0.32
C TYR A 124 -3.32 6.18 -0.70
N LEU A 125 -4.27 6.16 0.23
CA LEU A 125 -5.50 6.91 0.17
C LEU A 125 -5.83 7.45 1.56
N LEU A 126 -6.16 8.74 1.61
CA LEU A 126 -6.67 9.41 2.78
C LEU A 126 -8.11 9.80 2.52
N ASN A 127 -8.99 9.46 3.42
CA ASN A 127 -10.37 9.95 3.38
C ASN A 127 -10.89 10.13 4.80
N TYR A 128 -11.29 11.34 5.14
CA TYR A 128 -11.84 11.71 6.42
C TYR A 128 -13.11 12.49 6.24
N ALA A 129 -14.13 12.03 6.94
CA ALA A 129 -15.34 12.79 7.14
C ALA A 129 -15.41 13.21 8.61
N MET A 130 -15.72 14.47 8.85
CA MET A 130 -16.09 14.98 10.16
C MET A 130 -17.57 15.24 10.17
N ASP A 131 -18.27 14.56 11.06
CA ASP A 131 -19.68 14.80 11.28
C ASP A 131 -19.93 16.17 11.91
N GLN A 132 -21.10 16.72 11.63
CA GLN A 132 -21.55 17.93 12.26
C GLN A 132 -21.70 17.74 13.78
N VAL A 133 -20.91 18.46 14.57
CA VAL A 133 -21.02 18.42 16.03
C VAL A 133 -21.90 19.57 16.52
N LYS A 134 -22.94 19.23 17.26
CA LYS A 134 -23.81 20.16 18.00
C LYS A 134 -23.50 20.02 19.48
N ASP A 135 -22.74 20.95 20.04
CA ASP A 135 -22.73 21.11 21.49
C ASP A 135 -24.01 21.81 21.93
N PRO A 136 -24.90 21.17 22.73
CA PRO A 136 -26.14 21.78 23.20
C PRO A 136 -25.89 22.98 24.10
N ASN A 137 -24.69 23.18 24.61
CA ASN A 137 -24.33 24.26 25.55
C ASN A 137 -23.50 25.39 24.93
N GLN A 138 -23.11 25.28 23.67
CA GLN A 138 -22.35 26.31 22.99
C GLN A 138 -22.94 26.69 21.63
N PRO A 139 -22.88 27.96 21.26
CA PRO A 139 -23.37 28.42 19.95
C PRO A 139 -22.38 28.11 18.81
N VAL A 140 -21.37 27.30 19.05
CA VAL A 140 -20.36 26.94 18.03
C VAL A 140 -20.90 25.75 17.26
N PHE A 141 -21.27 26.02 16.05
CA PHE A 141 -21.68 25.06 15.05
C PHE A 141 -20.44 24.72 14.21
N VAL A 142 -19.98 23.49 14.25
CA VAL A 142 -18.95 23.00 13.33
C VAL A 142 -19.66 22.23 12.22
N PRO A 143 -19.65 22.75 11.00
CA PRO A 143 -20.26 22.08 9.88
C PRO A 143 -19.49 20.81 9.52
N GLU A 144 -20.18 19.90 8.87
CA GLU A 144 -19.60 18.73 8.21
C GLU A 144 -18.46 19.13 7.26
N ALA A 145 -17.38 18.40 7.31
CA ALA A 145 -16.25 18.58 6.40
C ALA A 145 -15.67 17.23 6.00
N GLU A 146 -15.25 17.13 4.75
CA GLU A 146 -14.59 15.95 4.18
C GLU A 146 -13.25 16.36 3.57
N VAL A 147 -12.23 15.54 3.82
CA VAL A 147 -10.91 15.66 3.20
C VAL A 147 -10.57 14.33 2.56
N GLN A 148 -10.22 14.38 1.30
CA GLN A 148 -9.75 13.23 0.56
C GLN A 148 -8.42 13.55 -0.11
N GLN A 149 -7.43 12.66 0.04
CA GLN A 149 -6.18 12.73 -0.72
C GLN A 149 -5.85 11.36 -1.30
N VAL A 150 -5.65 11.32 -2.59
CA VAL A 150 -5.29 10.13 -3.36
C VAL A 150 -3.86 10.24 -3.83
N PHE A 151 -3.11 9.15 -3.67
CA PHE A 151 -1.78 9.02 -4.24
C PHE A 151 -1.80 7.90 -5.28
N GLY A 152 -1.66 8.26 -6.53
CA GLY A 152 -1.51 7.33 -7.65
C GLY A 152 -0.08 7.29 -8.15
N ARG A 153 0.34 6.17 -8.71
CA ARG A 153 1.67 6.00 -9.28
C ARG A 153 1.63 5.14 -10.54
N PHE A 154 2.16 5.69 -11.61
CA PHE A 154 2.43 4.95 -12.85
C PHE A 154 3.89 4.54 -12.84
N ARG A 155 4.18 3.26 -13.07
CA ARG A 155 5.53 2.73 -13.15
C ARG A 155 5.74 1.99 -14.46
N ILE A 156 6.89 2.24 -15.09
CA ILE A 156 7.44 1.43 -16.18
C ILE A 156 8.71 0.79 -15.64
N SER A 157 8.78 -0.54 -15.67
CA SER A 157 9.90 -1.32 -15.15
C SER A 157 10.53 -2.19 -16.23
N ALA A 158 11.84 -2.42 -16.07
CA ALA A 158 12.56 -3.44 -16.82
C ALA A 158 13.30 -4.35 -15.84
N ALA A 159 13.29 -5.65 -16.09
CA ALA A 159 13.97 -6.63 -15.25
C ALA A 159 14.60 -7.75 -16.06
N LYS A 160 15.69 -8.29 -15.51
CA LYS A 160 16.39 -9.42 -16.11
C LYS A 160 16.78 -10.44 -15.06
N ASP A 161 16.60 -11.70 -15.41
CA ASP A 161 17.09 -12.85 -14.65
C ASP A 161 18.47 -13.29 -15.15
N PHE A 162 19.37 -13.54 -14.21
CA PHE A 162 20.71 -14.07 -14.43
C PHE A 162 20.81 -15.42 -13.72
N ARG A 163 20.70 -16.50 -14.47
CA ARG A 163 20.81 -17.85 -13.94
C ARG A 163 22.24 -18.19 -13.64
N ILE A 164 22.48 -18.76 -12.46
CA ILE A 164 23.79 -19.18 -11.96
C ILE A 164 23.91 -20.71 -12.08
N SER A 165 22.79 -21.43 -11.83
CA SER A 165 22.75 -22.90 -11.96
C SER A 165 21.72 -23.33 -13.00
N ASP A 166 21.89 -24.53 -13.54
CA ASP A 166 20.92 -25.12 -14.47
C ASP A 166 19.57 -25.35 -13.78
N VAL A 167 18.50 -25.20 -14.56
CA VAL A 167 17.13 -25.45 -14.09
C VAL A 167 17.02 -26.93 -13.66
N GLY A 168 16.52 -27.13 -12.44
CA GLY A 168 16.28 -28.48 -11.92
C GLY A 168 17.47 -29.13 -11.28
N THR A 169 18.55 -28.38 -11.02
CA THR A 169 19.67 -28.83 -10.19
C THR A 169 19.52 -28.33 -8.77
N GLU A 170 19.84 -29.19 -7.80
CA GLU A 170 19.94 -28.78 -6.40
C GLU A 170 21.15 -27.88 -6.20
N GLY A 171 20.96 -26.73 -5.52
CA GLY A 171 22.08 -25.84 -5.26
C GLY A 171 21.71 -24.58 -4.49
N PHE A 172 22.77 -23.90 -4.06
CA PHE A 172 22.71 -22.56 -3.50
C PHE A 172 22.95 -21.51 -4.59
N PHE A 173 22.33 -20.33 -4.42
CA PHE A 173 22.47 -19.19 -5.33
C PHE A 173 22.09 -19.54 -6.77
N THR A 174 20.87 -20.00 -6.96
CA THR A 174 20.39 -20.55 -8.23
C THR A 174 20.20 -19.50 -9.32
N HIS A 175 19.79 -18.29 -8.94
CA HIS A 175 19.62 -17.16 -9.86
C HIS A 175 19.69 -15.82 -9.12
N VAL A 176 19.99 -14.77 -9.86
CA VAL A 176 19.89 -13.37 -9.42
C VAL A 176 19.06 -12.62 -10.44
N SER A 177 18.01 -11.97 -10.00
CA SER A 177 17.24 -11.06 -10.86
C SER A 177 17.42 -9.62 -10.39
N ALA A 178 17.52 -8.71 -11.34
CA ALA A 178 17.59 -7.27 -11.08
C ALA A 178 16.51 -6.54 -11.86
N GLY A 179 15.91 -5.53 -11.25
CA GLY A 179 14.89 -4.72 -11.87
C GLY A 179 15.02 -3.23 -11.53
N LEU A 180 14.62 -2.41 -12.48
CA LEU A 180 14.58 -0.95 -12.36
C LEU A 180 13.23 -0.45 -12.87
N GLY A 181 12.61 0.50 -12.16
CA GLY A 181 11.38 1.17 -12.55
C GLY A 181 11.53 2.68 -12.53
N LEU A 182 10.86 3.36 -13.46
CA LEU A 182 10.68 4.81 -13.48
C LEU A 182 9.23 5.11 -13.17
N ASP A 183 9.00 6.11 -12.30
CA ASP A 183 7.70 6.45 -11.76
C ASP A 183 7.26 7.85 -12.14
N VAL A 184 5.97 7.98 -12.43
CA VAL A 184 5.25 9.24 -12.41
C VAL A 184 4.22 9.14 -11.30
N GLY A 185 4.45 9.87 -10.21
CA GLY A 185 3.51 9.99 -9.11
C GLY A 185 2.49 11.09 -9.38
N TYR A 186 1.24 10.83 -9.01
CA TYR A 186 0.14 11.77 -9.08
C TYR A 186 -0.51 11.85 -7.70
N THR A 187 -0.87 13.04 -7.28
CA THR A 187 -1.69 13.25 -6.10
C THR A 187 -2.85 14.17 -6.41
N ARG A 188 -4.02 13.87 -5.86
CA ARG A 188 -5.20 14.72 -5.87
C ARG A 188 -5.66 14.90 -4.43
N TRP A 189 -5.83 16.15 -4.05
CA TRP A 189 -6.37 16.55 -2.78
C TRP A 189 -7.71 17.25 -2.99
N HIS A 190 -8.70 16.90 -2.21
CA HIS A 190 -10.04 17.47 -2.24
C HIS A 190 -10.49 17.78 -0.82
N PHE A 191 -11.02 18.98 -0.65
CA PHE A 191 -11.66 19.42 0.58
C PHE A 191 -13.07 19.92 0.27
N SER A 192 -14.05 19.43 0.98
CA SER A 192 -15.40 20.00 0.97
C SER A 192 -15.86 20.28 2.39
N GLY A 193 -16.44 21.43 2.63
CA GLY A 193 -16.95 21.82 3.94
C GLY A 193 -16.94 23.33 4.15
N LEU A 194 -17.70 23.81 5.13
CA LEU A 194 -17.76 25.25 5.48
C LEU A 194 -18.22 26.18 4.35
N GLY A 195 -18.83 25.65 3.30
CA GLY A 195 -19.17 26.41 2.10
C GLY A 195 -18.03 26.54 1.10
N GLU A 196 -16.91 25.85 1.35
CA GLU A 196 -15.76 25.75 0.44
C GLU A 196 -15.75 24.35 -0.21
N ASP A 197 -15.36 24.30 -1.47
CA ASP A 197 -15.12 23.10 -2.23
C ASP A 197 -13.86 23.33 -3.07
N THR A 198 -12.77 22.69 -2.68
CA THR A 198 -11.46 22.92 -3.28
C THR A 198 -10.82 21.62 -3.69
N THR A 199 -10.33 21.56 -4.92
CA THR A 199 -9.56 20.43 -5.44
C THR A 199 -8.25 20.91 -6.01
N THR A 200 -7.15 20.26 -5.64
CA THR A 200 -5.83 20.49 -6.24
C THR A 200 -5.20 19.16 -6.63
N SER A 201 -4.35 19.19 -7.65
CA SER A 201 -3.65 18.01 -8.14
C SER A 201 -2.22 18.35 -8.49
N ASN A 202 -1.32 17.41 -8.28
CA ASN A 202 0.08 17.59 -8.59
C ASN A 202 0.72 16.31 -9.14
N VAL A 203 1.87 16.45 -9.79
CA VAL A 203 2.62 15.35 -10.40
C VAL A 203 4.08 15.46 -9.99
N GLY A 204 4.68 14.34 -9.66
CA GLY A 204 6.10 14.22 -9.34
C GLY A 204 6.73 13.01 -10.03
N VAL A 205 8.03 12.87 -9.92
CA VAL A 205 8.78 11.77 -10.51
C VAL A 205 9.54 11.00 -9.44
N GLY A 206 9.72 9.72 -9.68
CA GLY A 206 10.47 8.84 -8.79
C GLY A 206 11.03 7.62 -9.53
N PHE A 207 11.59 6.71 -8.77
CA PHE A 207 12.10 5.44 -9.30
C PHE A 207 11.94 4.31 -8.30
N GLY A 208 12.05 3.09 -8.79
CA GLY A 208 12.15 1.89 -7.97
C GLY A 208 13.28 1.00 -8.45
N ILE A 209 13.96 0.35 -7.53
CA ILE A 209 14.95 -0.69 -7.84
C ILE A 209 14.62 -1.94 -7.06
N GLY A 210 14.93 -3.09 -7.63
CA GLY A 210 14.68 -4.38 -7.00
C GLY A 210 15.74 -5.40 -7.30
N GLY A 211 15.91 -6.30 -6.36
CA GLY A 211 16.73 -7.49 -6.46
C GLY A 211 16.00 -8.72 -5.95
N LEU A 212 16.24 -9.85 -6.59
CA LEU A 212 15.72 -11.15 -6.14
C LEU A 212 16.85 -12.18 -6.29
N LEU A 213 17.05 -12.94 -5.23
CA LEU A 213 18.08 -14.00 -5.16
C LEU A 213 17.41 -15.33 -4.84
N GLY A 214 17.56 -16.32 -5.70
CA GLY A 214 17.29 -17.71 -5.38
C GLY A 214 18.38 -18.25 -4.45
N VAL A 215 18.08 -18.27 -3.14
CA VAL A 215 19.07 -18.61 -2.11
C VAL A 215 19.39 -20.09 -2.13
N TYR A 216 18.36 -20.92 -2.26
CA TYR A 216 18.49 -22.38 -2.32
C TYR A 216 17.30 -22.99 -3.06
N ASP A 217 17.54 -24.02 -3.84
CA ASP A 217 16.53 -24.80 -4.52
C ASP A 217 16.95 -26.27 -4.58
N ASN A 218 16.15 -27.17 -4.01
CA ASN A 218 16.33 -28.60 -4.16
C ASN A 218 15.35 -29.21 -5.17
N TYR A 219 14.79 -28.36 -6.06
CA TYR A 219 13.95 -28.71 -7.17
C TYR A 219 12.61 -29.36 -6.82
N ASN A 220 12.50 -30.12 -5.75
CA ASN A 220 11.33 -30.99 -5.54
C ASN A 220 10.54 -30.72 -4.25
N SER A 221 11.19 -30.20 -3.22
CA SER A 221 10.51 -30.08 -1.91
C SER A 221 10.80 -28.79 -1.14
N PHE A 222 11.85 -28.05 -1.52
CA PHE A 222 12.24 -26.86 -0.78
C PHE A 222 12.95 -25.85 -1.68
N LYS A 223 12.43 -24.61 -1.71
CA LYS A 223 13.06 -23.47 -2.39
C LYS A 223 12.97 -22.25 -1.47
N VAL A 224 14.01 -21.42 -1.48
CA VAL A 224 14.04 -20.15 -0.73
C VAL A 224 14.48 -19.03 -1.66
N ASN A 225 13.68 -17.97 -1.69
CA ASN A 225 14.03 -16.72 -2.35
C ASN A 225 14.19 -15.59 -1.32
N LEU A 226 15.13 -14.69 -1.58
CA LEU A 226 15.29 -13.41 -0.89
C LEU A 226 15.00 -12.27 -1.87
N GLY A 227 14.16 -11.34 -1.48
CA GLY A 227 13.86 -10.13 -2.24
C GLY A 227 14.27 -8.87 -1.48
N VAL A 228 14.76 -7.87 -2.20
CA VAL A 228 15.00 -6.52 -1.68
C VAL A 228 14.47 -5.52 -2.71
N ALA A 229 13.70 -4.53 -2.27
CA ALA A 229 13.17 -3.50 -3.14
C ALA A 229 13.22 -2.13 -2.46
N TYR A 230 13.62 -1.13 -3.20
CA TYR A 230 13.59 0.27 -2.79
C TYR A 230 12.72 1.07 -3.75
N THR A 231 11.87 1.93 -3.20
CA THR A 231 11.06 2.88 -3.96
C THR A 231 11.38 4.28 -3.44
N SER A 232 11.74 5.19 -4.34
CA SER A 232 12.12 6.54 -3.96
C SER A 232 10.92 7.36 -3.53
N LYS A 233 11.16 8.38 -2.73
CA LYS A 233 10.25 9.48 -2.48
C LYS A 233 9.78 10.10 -3.80
N VAL A 234 8.53 10.57 -3.85
CA VAL A 234 8.02 11.46 -4.90
C VAL A 234 7.63 12.77 -4.26
N SER A 235 8.35 13.83 -4.63
CA SER A 235 8.04 15.18 -4.16
C SER A 235 7.05 15.87 -5.10
N TYR A 236 6.12 16.59 -4.51
CA TYR A 236 5.07 17.35 -5.20
C TYR A 236 5.25 18.83 -4.92
N ASP A 237 5.20 19.64 -5.98
CA ASP A 237 5.24 21.11 -5.87
C ASP A 237 3.82 21.66 -5.76
N PHE A 238 3.27 21.64 -4.55
CA PHE A 238 1.95 22.21 -4.32
C PHE A 238 2.03 23.74 -4.21
N GLN A 239 1.45 24.42 -5.19
CA GLN A 239 1.21 25.86 -5.13
C GLN A 239 -0.11 26.12 -4.41
N ILE A 240 -0.19 25.78 -3.14
CA ILE A 240 -1.35 26.04 -2.30
C ILE A 240 -0.98 27.18 -1.36
N ASP A 241 -1.97 28.00 -0.99
CA ASP A 241 -1.79 28.99 0.07
C ASP A 241 -1.29 28.27 1.32
N PRO A 242 -0.04 28.49 1.75
CA PRO A 242 0.56 27.75 2.85
C PRO A 242 -0.18 27.93 4.18
N ASP A 243 -1.06 28.92 4.26
CA ASP A 243 -1.87 29.15 5.47
C ASP A 243 -3.07 28.20 5.57
N ILE A 244 -3.34 27.37 4.56
CA ILE A 244 -4.58 26.60 4.47
C ILE A 244 -4.35 25.08 4.52
N LEU A 245 -3.25 24.52 3.96
CA LEU A 245 -3.12 23.05 3.79
C LEU A 245 -1.67 22.57 3.80
N PRO A 246 -1.33 21.48 4.50
CA PRO A 246 -0.08 20.78 4.31
C PRO A 246 -0.15 19.94 3.04
N ALA A 247 0.89 20.03 2.29
CA ALA A 247 1.18 19.11 1.22
C ALA A 247 2.10 18.02 1.74
N PHE A 248 1.80 16.77 1.37
CA PHE A 248 2.64 15.62 1.71
C PHE A 248 3.28 15.06 0.45
N ASP A 249 4.55 14.79 0.54
CA ASP A 249 5.26 13.99 -0.43
C ASP A 249 4.88 12.50 -0.26
N MET A 250 4.98 11.71 -1.32
CA MET A 250 4.87 10.26 -1.19
C MET A 250 6.18 9.71 -0.61
N PRO A 251 6.14 8.96 0.50
CA PRO A 251 7.35 8.51 1.19
C PRO A 251 8.19 7.55 0.34
N GLN A 252 9.49 7.54 0.60
CA GLN A 252 10.34 6.44 0.15
C GLN A 252 10.12 5.22 1.05
N GLN A 253 10.41 4.03 0.50
CA GLN A 253 10.28 2.79 1.24
C GLN A 253 11.35 1.78 0.86
N LEU A 254 11.74 0.96 1.83
CA LEU A 254 12.62 -0.19 1.67
C LEU A 254 11.88 -1.45 2.13
N ASN A 255 11.84 -2.45 1.27
CA ASN A 255 11.25 -3.75 1.56
C ASN A 255 12.32 -4.84 1.49
N VAL A 256 12.30 -5.77 2.45
CA VAL A 256 13.14 -6.97 2.46
C VAL A 256 12.25 -8.16 2.78
N GLY A 257 12.29 -9.19 1.96
CA GLY A 257 11.40 -10.35 2.13
C GLY A 257 12.06 -11.68 1.81
N PHE A 258 11.47 -12.72 2.39
CA PHE A 258 11.79 -14.11 2.10
C PHE A 258 10.54 -14.85 1.65
N THR A 259 10.70 -15.74 0.68
CA THR A 259 9.67 -16.71 0.29
C THR A 259 10.22 -18.11 0.39
N PHE A 260 9.53 -18.95 1.16
CA PHE A 260 9.82 -20.38 1.33
C PHE A 260 8.77 -21.17 0.58
N TYR A 261 9.20 -22.05 -0.30
CA TYR A 261 8.36 -23.02 -0.99
C TYR A 261 8.63 -24.38 -0.37
N LEU A 262 7.61 -25.03 0.15
CA LEU A 262 7.73 -26.19 1.00
C LEU A 262 6.88 -27.36 0.49
N LEU A 263 7.23 -28.57 0.91
CA LEU A 263 6.59 -29.84 0.60
C LEU A 263 6.81 -30.29 -0.86
N GLN A 264 6.62 -31.58 -1.11
CA GLN A 264 6.80 -32.18 -2.43
C GLN A 264 5.90 -31.49 -3.48
N GLY A 265 6.50 -31.01 -4.56
CA GLY A 265 5.84 -30.17 -5.56
C GLY A 265 5.56 -28.75 -5.09
N THR A 266 6.12 -28.35 -3.94
CA THR A 266 6.09 -26.99 -3.36
C THR A 266 4.67 -26.36 -3.26
N PRO A 267 3.66 -27.09 -2.76
CA PRO A 267 2.30 -26.55 -2.67
C PRO A 267 2.12 -25.53 -1.56
N LEU A 268 2.99 -25.53 -0.53
CA LEU A 268 2.94 -24.58 0.59
C LEU A 268 3.98 -23.49 0.36
N ARG A 269 3.53 -22.24 0.42
CA ARG A 269 4.38 -21.05 0.46
C ARG A 269 4.22 -20.33 1.79
N ILE A 270 5.34 -19.90 2.34
CA ILE A 270 5.41 -19.03 3.52
C ILE A 270 6.24 -17.83 3.12
N THR A 271 5.74 -16.64 3.41
CA THR A 271 6.42 -15.38 3.13
C THR A 271 6.64 -14.61 4.41
N LEU A 272 7.75 -13.91 4.48
CA LEU A 272 8.12 -13.01 5.57
C LEU A 272 8.63 -11.72 4.94
N ASP A 273 8.05 -10.58 5.29
CA ASP A 273 8.50 -9.28 4.81
C ASP A 273 8.70 -8.30 5.96
N PHE A 274 9.72 -7.48 5.81
CA PHE A 274 9.98 -6.27 6.56
C PHE A 274 9.87 -5.08 5.60
N GLN A 275 9.17 -4.03 6.01
CA GLN A 275 9.04 -2.78 5.27
C GLN A 275 9.34 -1.60 6.18
N TRP A 276 10.23 -0.72 5.74
CA TRP A 276 10.47 0.58 6.32
C TRP A 276 9.93 1.66 5.39
N ILE A 277 9.18 2.62 5.94
CA ILE A 277 8.58 3.74 5.21
C ILE A 277 9.03 5.04 5.89
N ASP A 278 9.72 5.88 5.15
CA ASP A 278 10.24 7.18 5.60
C ASP A 278 9.14 8.25 5.54
N TRP A 279 8.25 8.22 6.52
CA TRP A 279 7.23 9.24 6.68
C TRP A 279 7.80 10.55 7.24
N SER A 280 8.89 10.48 8.01
CA SER A 280 9.52 11.66 8.65
C SER A 280 9.98 12.69 7.62
N SER A 281 10.33 12.24 6.42
CA SER A 281 10.77 13.12 5.33
C SER A 281 9.66 13.71 4.47
N THR A 282 8.39 13.37 4.71
CA THR A 282 7.29 13.71 3.78
C THR A 282 6.65 15.07 4.04
N ALA A 283 6.71 15.57 5.26
CA ALA A 283 6.15 16.88 5.60
C ALA A 283 6.96 17.97 4.89
N GLN A 284 6.29 18.72 4.03
CA GLN A 284 6.85 19.97 3.53
C GLN A 284 6.69 21.02 4.62
N GLU A 285 7.65 21.96 4.74
CA GLU A 285 7.79 23.03 5.74
C GLU A 285 6.58 23.24 6.66
N PRO A 286 6.75 23.21 7.96
CA PRO A 286 5.64 23.18 8.89
C PRO A 286 4.79 24.41 8.76
N LEU A 287 3.57 24.24 8.26
CA LEU A 287 2.47 25.18 8.49
C LEU A 287 2.26 25.46 9.98
N PHE A 288 2.86 24.64 10.81
CA PHE A 288 2.74 24.67 12.28
C PHE A 288 4.12 24.65 12.89
N SER A 289 4.51 25.76 13.45
CA SER A 289 5.77 25.92 14.22
C SER A 289 5.94 24.94 15.39
N ASN A 290 4.96 24.07 15.63
CA ASN A 290 4.92 23.13 16.75
C ASN A 290 4.58 21.69 16.30
N PHE A 291 4.54 21.37 15.00
CA PHE A 291 4.36 20.00 14.53
C PHE A 291 5.73 19.34 14.37
N ASP A 292 6.03 18.37 15.22
CA ASP A 292 7.30 17.65 15.22
C ASP A 292 7.49 16.71 14.00
N GLY A 293 6.51 16.70 13.07
CA GLY A 293 6.52 15.82 11.90
C GLY A 293 5.96 14.42 12.18
N PHE A 294 6.05 13.57 11.19
CA PHE A 294 5.78 12.14 11.32
C PHE A 294 7.03 11.38 11.72
N GLU A 295 6.84 10.19 12.25
CA GLU A 295 7.89 9.20 12.48
C GLU A 295 7.90 8.16 11.36
N ASP A 296 9.05 7.52 11.18
CA ASP A 296 9.17 6.44 10.23
C ASP A 296 8.38 5.22 10.69
N ALA A 297 7.71 4.56 9.76
CA ALA A 297 6.93 3.37 10.07
C ALA A 297 7.69 2.09 9.72
N MET A 298 7.63 1.10 10.61
CA MET A 298 8.21 -0.23 10.43
C MET A 298 7.11 -1.29 10.43
N ASN A 299 6.94 -1.96 9.31
CA ASN A 299 5.92 -2.97 9.12
C ASN A 299 6.55 -4.36 9.02
N TYR A 300 5.90 -5.35 9.62
CA TYR A 300 6.29 -6.75 9.56
C TYR A 300 5.11 -7.58 9.09
N SER A 301 5.32 -8.48 8.18
CA SER A 301 4.25 -9.35 7.69
C SER A 301 4.69 -10.79 7.49
N ILE A 302 3.73 -11.69 7.67
CA ILE A 302 3.87 -13.12 7.38
C ILE A 302 2.64 -13.57 6.59
N GLY A 303 2.86 -14.32 5.52
CA GLY A 303 1.82 -14.88 4.68
C GLY A 303 1.96 -16.38 4.46
N PHE A 304 0.83 -17.03 4.27
CA PHE A 304 0.70 -18.46 4.00
C PHE A 304 -0.20 -18.66 2.79
N GLU A 305 0.25 -19.41 1.80
CA GLU A 305 -0.55 -19.84 0.65
C GLU A 305 -0.37 -21.34 0.46
N TYR A 306 -1.49 -22.06 0.30
CA TYR A 306 -1.46 -23.49 0.00
C TYR A 306 -2.17 -23.78 -1.32
N ARG A 307 -1.50 -24.46 -2.26
CA ARG A 307 -2.08 -24.87 -3.54
C ARG A 307 -2.79 -26.22 -3.40
N LEU A 308 -4.10 -26.21 -3.56
CA LEU A 308 -4.95 -27.39 -3.63
C LEU A 308 -5.28 -27.67 -5.10
N THR A 309 -4.75 -28.74 -5.68
CA THR A 309 -5.09 -29.18 -7.03
C THR A 309 -6.44 -29.90 -7.00
N VAL A 310 -7.47 -29.27 -7.56
CA VAL A 310 -8.84 -29.83 -7.62
C VAL A 310 -9.00 -30.72 -8.86
N SER A 311 -8.39 -30.34 -9.97
CA SER A 311 -8.34 -31.12 -11.20
C SER A 311 -7.05 -30.78 -11.97
N GLU A 312 -6.79 -31.47 -13.08
CA GLU A 312 -5.63 -31.17 -13.95
C GLU A 312 -5.56 -29.72 -14.41
N ARG A 313 -6.69 -29.00 -14.43
CA ARG A 313 -6.79 -27.63 -14.93
C ARG A 313 -7.20 -26.62 -13.88
N VAL A 314 -7.61 -27.03 -12.68
CA VAL A 314 -8.14 -26.11 -11.66
C VAL A 314 -7.40 -26.31 -10.35
N SER A 315 -6.94 -25.20 -9.78
CA SER A 315 -6.34 -25.14 -8.45
C SER A 315 -7.03 -24.10 -7.58
N LEU A 316 -7.13 -24.36 -6.28
CA LEU A 316 -7.57 -23.44 -5.24
C LEU A 316 -6.37 -23.03 -4.38
N TYR A 317 -6.36 -21.79 -3.91
CA TYR A 317 -5.30 -21.21 -3.10
C TYR A 317 -5.90 -20.56 -1.85
N PRO A 318 -6.19 -21.34 -0.78
CA PRO A 318 -6.46 -20.75 0.53
C PRO A 318 -5.22 -19.99 1.02
N ARG A 319 -5.45 -18.80 1.61
CA ARG A 319 -4.41 -17.89 2.11
C ARG A 319 -4.77 -17.33 3.46
N LEU A 320 -3.77 -17.14 4.28
CA LEU A 320 -3.83 -16.46 5.56
C LEU A 320 -2.60 -15.57 5.70
N GLY A 321 -2.72 -14.51 6.47
CA GLY A 321 -1.58 -13.67 6.80
C GLY A 321 -1.80 -12.85 8.06
N PHE A 322 -0.70 -12.32 8.55
CA PHE A 322 -0.67 -11.36 9.64
C PHE A 322 0.24 -10.21 9.25
N ARG A 323 -0.15 -9.01 9.66
CA ARG A 323 0.67 -7.83 9.54
C ARG A 323 0.66 -7.06 10.85
N LEU A 324 1.84 -6.70 11.30
CA LEU A 324 2.05 -5.63 12.26
C LEU A 324 2.44 -4.40 11.48
N PHE A 325 1.71 -3.33 11.63
CA PHE A 325 2.10 -2.07 10.99
C PHE A 325 2.13 -0.96 12.02
N ASP A 326 3.17 -0.17 11.91
CA ASP A 326 3.41 1.01 12.69
C ASP A 326 2.81 2.22 11.98
N ALA A 327 2.08 3.03 12.69
CA ALA A 327 1.51 4.24 12.15
C ALA A 327 2.48 5.41 12.38
N PRO A 328 2.65 6.32 11.42
CA PRO A 328 3.64 7.40 11.53
C PRO A 328 3.37 8.41 12.65
N TRP A 329 2.28 8.25 13.38
CA TRP A 329 1.89 9.07 14.54
C TRP A 329 1.79 8.25 15.83
N SER A 330 2.17 6.98 15.85
CA SER A 330 1.92 6.06 16.97
C SER A 330 2.49 6.55 18.29
N ASP A 331 3.64 7.22 18.25
CA ASP A 331 4.34 7.74 19.43
C ASP A 331 3.93 9.17 19.83
N LYS A 332 2.97 9.78 19.11
CA LYS A 332 2.55 11.16 19.40
C LYS A 332 1.44 11.21 20.44
N ASP A 333 1.70 11.92 21.53
CA ASP A 333 0.71 12.14 22.59
C ASP A 333 -0.48 12.99 22.16
N ASP A 334 -0.16 14.11 21.55
CA ASP A 334 -1.10 15.11 21.03
C ASP A 334 -0.51 15.72 19.78
N LEU A 335 -1.25 15.72 18.69
CA LEU A 335 -0.87 16.47 17.50
C LEU A 335 -1.31 17.93 17.69
N PRO A 336 -0.38 18.89 17.77
CA PRO A 336 -0.73 20.29 17.94
C PRO A 336 -1.51 20.80 16.72
N MET A 337 -2.52 21.57 17.01
CA MET A 337 -3.36 22.25 16.00
C MET A 337 -3.16 23.76 16.17
N THR A 338 -3.65 24.56 15.23
CA THR A 338 -3.55 26.03 15.42
C THR A 338 -4.32 26.49 16.64
N GLY A 339 -3.67 27.36 17.40
CA GLY A 339 -4.23 27.93 18.63
C GLY A 339 -4.28 26.89 19.76
N PRO A 340 -5.32 26.93 20.57
CA PRO A 340 -5.42 26.09 21.77
C PRO A 340 -6.03 24.69 21.51
N PHE A 341 -6.24 24.30 20.25
CA PHE A 341 -6.80 23.01 19.89
C PHE A 341 -5.73 21.94 19.77
N ARG A 342 -6.08 20.69 20.13
CA ARG A 342 -5.22 19.51 20.03
C ARG A 342 -6.00 18.34 19.49
N LEU A 343 -5.38 17.57 18.60
CA LEU A 343 -5.88 16.26 18.19
C LEU A 343 -5.28 15.21 19.12
N VAL A 344 -6.12 14.57 19.90
CA VAL A 344 -5.75 13.42 20.74
C VAL A 344 -6.10 12.16 19.97
N LEU A 345 -5.10 11.37 19.62
CA LEU A 345 -5.30 10.09 18.95
C LEU A 345 -5.68 9.04 19.99
N ASP A 346 -6.80 8.34 19.75
CA ASP A 346 -7.21 7.21 20.61
C ASP A 346 -6.29 5.99 20.44
N THR A 347 -5.49 5.97 19.36
CA THR A 347 -4.57 4.88 18.96
C THR A 347 -3.11 5.20 19.22
N LYS A 348 -2.86 6.07 20.19
CA LYS A 348 -1.53 6.41 20.65
C LYS A 348 -0.75 5.16 21.09
N ASP A 349 0.51 5.06 20.69
CA ASP A 349 1.44 3.96 21.00
C ASP A 349 0.97 2.56 20.56
N GLU A 350 0.02 2.48 19.62
CA GLU A 350 -0.49 1.20 19.12
C GLU A 350 0.21 0.76 17.85
N VAL A 351 0.83 -0.42 17.91
CA VAL A 351 1.17 -1.19 16.71
C VAL A 351 -0.09 -1.95 16.27
N PHE A 352 -0.60 -1.62 15.09
CA PHE A 352 -1.79 -2.25 14.56
C PHE A 352 -1.52 -3.67 14.11
N THR A 353 -2.38 -4.60 14.54
CA THR A 353 -2.35 -5.98 14.10
C THR A 353 -3.50 -6.24 13.14
N LEU A 354 -3.17 -6.62 11.89
CA LEU A 354 -4.13 -7.05 10.90
C LEU A 354 -4.05 -8.55 10.72
N PHE A 355 -5.19 -9.22 10.80
CA PHE A 355 -5.37 -10.58 10.33
C PHE A 355 -5.90 -10.53 8.90
N THR A 356 -5.24 -11.22 7.97
CA THR A 356 -5.62 -11.24 6.56
C THR A 356 -5.98 -12.64 6.14
N TYR A 357 -6.93 -12.76 5.21
CA TYR A 357 -7.42 -14.02 4.69
C TYR A 357 -7.84 -13.88 3.24
N GLY A 358 -7.87 -15.00 2.53
CA GLY A 358 -8.33 -14.99 1.15
C GLY A 358 -8.38 -16.36 0.51
N VAL A 359 -8.90 -16.37 -0.70
CA VAL A 359 -8.94 -17.54 -1.56
C VAL A 359 -8.72 -17.13 -3.01
N GLY A 360 -7.85 -17.86 -3.70
CA GLY A 360 -7.66 -17.75 -5.14
C GLY A 360 -8.19 -19.00 -5.84
N ILE A 361 -8.70 -18.80 -7.05
CA ILE A 361 -9.07 -19.89 -7.96
C ILE A 361 -8.30 -19.64 -9.26
N SER A 362 -7.48 -20.60 -9.66
CA SER A 362 -6.84 -20.56 -10.98
C SER A 362 -7.31 -21.69 -11.87
N TRP A 363 -7.33 -21.42 -13.16
CA TRP A 363 -7.63 -22.42 -14.18
C TRP A 363 -6.74 -22.24 -15.41
N THR A 364 -6.37 -23.39 -15.99
CA THR A 364 -5.62 -23.42 -17.25
C THR A 364 -6.58 -23.56 -18.40
N THR A 365 -6.51 -22.64 -19.37
CA THR A 365 -7.31 -22.68 -20.58
C THR A 365 -6.86 -23.82 -21.51
N GLU A 366 -7.62 -24.09 -22.57
CA GLU A 366 -7.23 -25.07 -23.60
C GLU A 366 -5.93 -24.71 -24.33
N ALA A 367 -5.62 -23.41 -24.40
CA ALA A 367 -4.36 -22.92 -24.95
C ALA A 367 -3.18 -22.99 -23.99
N GLY A 368 -3.36 -23.59 -22.79
CA GLY A 368 -2.31 -23.71 -21.76
C GLY A 368 -2.04 -22.44 -20.95
N LYS A 369 -2.84 -21.38 -21.13
CA LYS A 369 -2.69 -20.11 -20.41
C LYS A 369 -3.41 -20.13 -19.06
N VAL A 370 -2.76 -19.59 -18.02
CA VAL A 370 -3.32 -19.54 -16.66
C VAL A 370 -4.15 -18.26 -16.49
N ARG A 371 -5.27 -18.40 -15.81
CA ARG A 371 -6.10 -17.30 -15.34
C ARG A 371 -6.43 -17.53 -13.88
N SER A 372 -6.55 -16.45 -13.10
CA SER A 372 -6.99 -16.54 -11.71
C SER A 372 -7.94 -15.42 -11.32
N VAL A 373 -8.78 -15.73 -10.35
CA VAL A 373 -9.57 -14.76 -9.60
C VAL A 373 -9.25 -14.94 -8.13
N ASP A 374 -8.96 -13.84 -7.45
CA ASP A 374 -8.54 -13.80 -6.07
C ASP A 374 -9.49 -12.92 -5.26
N PHE A 375 -9.87 -13.40 -4.07
CA PHE A 375 -10.64 -12.65 -3.08
C PHE A 375 -9.82 -12.56 -1.80
N ALA A 376 -9.83 -11.41 -1.17
CA ALA A 376 -9.14 -11.18 0.08
C ALA A 376 -9.94 -10.28 1.00
N GLY A 377 -9.65 -10.39 2.29
CA GLY A 377 -10.09 -9.47 3.32
C GLY A 377 -9.01 -9.30 4.37
N ASP A 378 -9.05 -8.18 5.06
CA ASP A 378 -8.33 -7.97 6.31
C ASP A 378 -9.29 -7.51 7.39
N ALA A 379 -8.94 -7.84 8.61
CA ALA A 379 -9.66 -7.40 9.80
C ALA A 379 -8.61 -7.04 10.88
N GLY A 380 -8.79 -5.89 11.48
CA GLY A 380 -7.96 -5.41 12.57
C GLY A 380 -8.36 -4.00 12.97
N GLY A 381 -8.15 -3.65 14.23
CA GLY A 381 -8.75 -2.44 14.77
C GLY A 381 -10.28 -2.50 14.62
N ASP A 382 -10.88 -1.40 14.17
CA ASP A 382 -12.34 -1.30 13.97
C ASP A 382 -12.74 -1.38 12.49
N ALA A 383 -11.87 -1.87 11.61
CA ALA A 383 -12.10 -1.86 10.18
C ALA A 383 -11.99 -3.26 9.55
N ILE A 384 -12.78 -3.46 8.50
CA ILE A 384 -12.72 -4.63 7.63
C ILE A 384 -12.62 -4.13 6.19
N ASN A 385 -11.56 -4.55 5.50
CA ASN A 385 -11.37 -4.22 4.09
C ASN A 385 -11.46 -5.47 3.22
N PHE A 386 -11.83 -5.26 1.97
CA PHE A 386 -11.94 -6.32 0.97
C PHE A 386 -11.16 -5.98 -0.28
N ALA A 387 -10.74 -7.02 -1.00
CA ALA A 387 -10.15 -6.90 -2.32
C ALA A 387 -10.61 -8.04 -3.23
N ILE A 388 -10.70 -7.71 -4.51
CA ILE A 388 -10.89 -8.68 -5.60
C ILE A 388 -9.82 -8.44 -6.65
N GLY A 389 -9.24 -9.51 -7.18
CA GLY A 389 -8.21 -9.46 -8.22
C GLY A 389 -8.50 -10.45 -9.34
N LEU A 390 -8.05 -10.09 -10.54
CA LEU A 390 -8.07 -10.93 -11.73
C LEU A 390 -6.68 -10.91 -12.34
N THR A 391 -6.10 -12.09 -12.62
CA THR A 391 -4.84 -12.24 -13.36
C THR A 391 -5.04 -13.13 -14.56
N MET A 392 -4.49 -12.73 -15.71
CA MET A 392 -4.64 -13.44 -16.99
C MET A 392 -3.33 -13.47 -17.75
N GLU A 393 -2.88 -14.67 -18.10
CA GLU A 393 -1.82 -14.89 -19.12
C GLU A 393 -2.41 -14.82 -20.52
N PHE A 394 -1.63 -14.33 -21.51
CA PHE A 394 -2.02 -14.19 -22.92
C PHE A 394 -0.87 -14.48 -23.90
#